data_c86867272d6d66394967d5f443e41afd
#
_entry.id   c86867272d6d66394967d5f443e41afd
#
_cell.length_a   1.000
_cell.length_b   1.000
_cell.length_c   1.000
_cell.angle_alpha   90.00
_cell.angle_beta   90.00
_cell.angle_gamma   90.00
#
_symmetry.space_group_name_H-M   'P 1'
#
loop_
_entity.id
_entity.type
_entity.pdbx_description
1 polymer ?
#
loop_
_entity_poly.entity_id
_entity_poly.type
_entity_poly.pdbx_seq_one_letter_code
_entity_poly.pdbx_strand_id
1 'polypeptide(L)'
;MRVQDMMRRSPTSCGPTTNLAAVTESLWSSGCGALPVVDSTGRVKGIITDRDICVALGTRNVRPSELTAGQVMTRPVAVCALNDDIHTALKIMQTRKVRRVPVVGEGGQLEGLLCLSDLVLQARHDDGSRPELTYEDVMSALRGIYWQHSAAMVASR
;
A
#
# COMPACT_ATOMS: atom_id res chain seq x y z
N MET A 1 -10.85 -16.14 -5.46
CA MET A 1 -10.34 -14.95 -6.22
C MET A 1 -8.89 -14.71 -5.84
N ARG A 2 -8.00 -14.52 -6.82
CA ARG A 2 -6.56 -14.33 -6.59
C ARG A 2 -6.18 -12.85 -6.61
N VAL A 3 -5.10 -12.50 -5.93
CA VAL A 3 -4.55 -11.14 -5.89
C VAL A 3 -4.27 -10.58 -7.28
N GLN A 4 -3.72 -11.40 -8.21
CA GLN A 4 -3.44 -10.98 -9.59
C GLN A 4 -4.67 -10.57 -10.40
N ASP A 5 -5.87 -11.01 -10.01
CA ASP A 5 -7.13 -10.70 -10.68
C ASP A 5 -7.64 -9.31 -10.27
N MET A 6 -7.15 -8.78 -9.14
CA MET A 6 -7.63 -7.56 -8.49
C MET A 6 -6.60 -6.43 -8.43
N MET A 7 -5.32 -6.76 -8.60
CA MET A 7 -4.24 -5.78 -8.51
C MET A 7 -4.21 -4.84 -9.72
N ARG A 8 -3.71 -3.65 -9.52
CA ARG A 8 -3.28 -2.77 -10.62
C ARG A 8 -1.93 -3.27 -11.12
N ARG A 9 -1.87 -3.63 -12.41
CA ARG A 9 -0.65 -4.09 -13.07
C ARG A 9 0.26 -2.91 -13.40
N SER A 10 1.57 -3.16 -13.42
CA SER A 10 2.60 -2.16 -13.77
C SER A 10 2.40 -0.82 -13.05
N PRO A 11 2.32 -0.80 -11.71
CA PRO A 11 2.11 0.43 -10.98
C PRO A 11 3.31 1.35 -11.12
N THR A 12 3.07 2.66 -11.08
CA THR A 12 4.14 3.65 -10.97
C THR A 12 4.97 3.34 -9.72
N SER A 13 6.28 3.34 -9.87
CA SER A 13 7.25 3.07 -8.81
C SER A 13 8.41 4.06 -8.88
N CYS A 14 9.26 4.10 -7.84
CA CYS A 14 10.47 4.92 -7.83
C CYS A 14 11.66 4.08 -7.31
N GLY A 15 12.87 4.57 -7.57
CA GLY A 15 14.09 4.00 -6.99
C GLY A 15 14.39 4.58 -5.61
N PRO A 16 15.22 3.90 -4.80
CA PRO A 16 15.61 4.39 -3.47
C PRO A 16 16.40 5.70 -3.51
N THR A 17 17.06 6.02 -4.62
CA THR A 17 17.83 7.27 -4.81
C THR A 17 17.01 8.41 -5.39
N THR A 18 15.75 8.18 -5.78
CA THR A 18 14.85 9.21 -6.30
C THR A 18 14.58 10.24 -5.20
N ASN A 19 14.78 11.55 -5.48
CA ASN A 19 14.49 12.59 -4.51
C ASN A 19 12.99 12.78 -4.29
N LEU A 20 12.62 13.35 -3.12
CA LEU A 20 11.21 13.46 -2.76
C LEU A 20 10.41 14.42 -3.66
N ALA A 21 11.06 15.39 -4.32
CA ALA A 21 10.36 16.26 -5.27
C ALA A 21 9.84 15.44 -6.47
N ALA A 22 10.70 14.60 -7.05
CA ALA A 22 10.32 13.72 -8.15
C ALA A 22 9.30 12.64 -7.72
N VAL A 23 9.44 12.11 -6.49
CA VAL A 23 8.45 11.17 -5.92
C VAL A 23 7.09 11.85 -5.77
N THR A 24 7.05 13.09 -5.25
CA THR A 24 5.80 13.86 -5.08
C THR A 24 5.13 14.13 -6.42
N GLU A 25 5.89 14.51 -7.44
CA GLU A 25 5.38 14.70 -8.80
C GLU A 25 4.80 13.42 -9.38
N SER A 26 5.47 12.28 -9.17
CA SER A 26 4.97 10.96 -9.60
C SER A 26 3.69 10.55 -8.88
N LEU A 27 3.57 10.81 -7.58
CA LEU A 27 2.34 10.60 -6.81
C LEU A 27 1.20 11.44 -7.35
N TRP A 28 1.46 12.72 -7.61
CA TRP A 28 0.47 13.66 -8.14
C TRP A 28 -0.01 13.27 -9.53
N SER A 29 0.92 13.07 -10.47
CA SER A 29 0.61 12.77 -11.87
C SER A 29 -0.09 11.42 -12.06
N SER A 30 0.23 10.42 -11.23
CA SER A 30 -0.41 9.10 -11.27
C SER A 30 -1.73 9.04 -10.48
N GLY A 31 -2.10 10.09 -9.74
CA GLY A 31 -3.27 10.08 -8.86
C GLY A 31 -3.18 9.04 -7.74
N CYS A 32 -1.97 8.63 -7.38
CA CYS A 32 -1.72 7.61 -6.35
C CYS A 32 -1.25 8.26 -5.05
N GLY A 33 -1.66 7.73 -3.91
CA GLY A 33 -1.16 8.19 -2.60
C GLY A 33 -0.03 7.30 -2.05
N ALA A 34 0.57 6.43 -2.87
CA ALA A 34 1.74 5.62 -2.51
C ALA A 34 2.44 5.09 -3.75
N LEU A 35 3.77 4.96 -3.67
CA LEU A 35 4.60 4.32 -4.69
C LEU A 35 5.42 3.19 -4.06
N PRO A 36 5.44 1.99 -4.66
CA PRO A 36 6.47 1.00 -4.36
C PRO A 36 7.85 1.57 -4.68
N VAL A 37 8.82 1.30 -3.81
CA VAL A 37 10.23 1.62 -4.03
C VAL A 37 10.95 0.34 -4.44
N VAL A 38 11.56 0.36 -5.63
CA VAL A 38 12.21 -0.82 -6.22
C VAL A 38 13.70 -0.55 -6.48
N ASP A 39 14.50 -1.58 -6.37
CA ASP A 39 15.92 -1.49 -6.75
C ASP A 39 16.12 -1.61 -8.27
N SER A 40 17.38 -1.57 -8.71
CA SER A 40 17.77 -1.68 -10.13
C SER A 40 17.37 -3.00 -10.79
N THR A 41 17.04 -4.04 -10.01
CA THR A 41 16.54 -5.34 -10.49
C THR A 41 15.01 -5.44 -10.45
N GLY A 42 14.32 -4.35 -10.11
CA GLY A 42 12.86 -4.32 -9.98
C GLY A 42 12.31 -4.93 -8.70
N ARG A 43 13.16 -5.32 -7.74
CA ARG A 43 12.73 -5.91 -6.47
C ARG A 43 12.22 -4.85 -5.52
N VAL A 44 11.11 -5.15 -4.86
CA VAL A 44 10.50 -4.25 -3.88
C VAL A 44 11.39 -4.13 -2.64
N LYS A 45 11.75 -2.89 -2.28
CA LYS A 45 12.55 -2.54 -1.10
C LYS A 45 11.73 -1.83 -0.02
N GLY A 46 10.66 -1.19 -0.40
CA GLY A 46 9.80 -0.44 0.50
C GLY A 46 8.58 0.12 -0.20
N ILE A 47 7.86 0.93 0.51
CA ILE A 47 6.75 1.73 0.00
C ILE A 47 6.86 3.13 0.58
N ILE A 48 6.55 4.15 -0.22
CA ILE A 48 6.53 5.56 0.22
C ILE A 48 5.16 6.15 -0.07
N THR A 49 4.64 6.93 0.88
CA THR A 49 3.34 7.58 0.78
C THR A 49 3.48 9.10 0.85
N ASP A 50 2.44 9.82 0.40
CA ASP A 50 2.28 11.25 0.58
C ASP A 50 2.41 11.68 2.05
N ARG A 51 1.87 10.88 2.98
CA ARG A 51 2.00 11.11 4.41
C ARG A 51 3.45 10.99 4.90
N ASP A 52 4.19 10.00 4.44
CA ASP A 52 5.61 9.82 4.81
C ASP A 52 6.43 11.03 4.39
N ILE A 53 6.17 11.53 3.18
CA ILE A 53 6.82 12.74 2.64
C ILE A 53 6.47 13.96 3.51
N CYS A 54 5.19 14.19 3.76
CA CYS A 54 4.72 15.31 4.58
C CYS A 54 5.37 15.30 5.96
N VAL A 55 5.39 14.16 6.65
CA VAL A 55 5.99 14.01 7.97
C VAL A 55 7.50 14.25 7.91
N ALA A 56 8.19 13.65 6.93
CA ALA A 56 9.65 13.80 6.80
C ALA A 56 10.05 15.26 6.57
N LEU A 57 9.37 15.97 5.68
CA LEU A 57 9.68 17.37 5.39
C LEU A 57 9.37 18.28 6.58
N GLY A 58 8.21 18.09 7.23
CA GLY A 58 7.79 18.89 8.37
C GLY A 58 8.66 18.69 9.61
N THR A 59 9.11 17.45 9.87
CA THR A 59 9.92 17.14 11.06
C THR A 59 11.41 17.43 10.89
N ARG A 60 11.94 17.33 9.66
CA ARG A 60 13.35 17.54 9.38
C ARG A 60 13.66 18.95 8.89
N ASN A 61 12.62 19.74 8.53
CA ASN A 61 12.75 21.10 8.01
C ASN A 61 13.75 21.22 6.85
N VAL A 62 13.61 20.36 5.86
CA VAL A 62 14.46 20.28 4.66
C VAL A 62 13.62 20.36 3.38
N ARG A 63 14.28 20.64 2.26
CA ARG A 63 13.62 20.69 0.96
C ARG A 63 13.38 19.26 0.42
N PRO A 64 12.32 19.05 -0.39
CA PRO A 64 12.07 17.75 -0.99
C PRO A 64 13.22 17.22 -1.85
N SER A 65 14.01 18.10 -2.47
CA SER A 65 15.18 17.73 -3.27
C SER A 65 16.37 17.22 -2.45
N GLU A 66 16.37 17.43 -1.14
CA GLU A 66 17.48 17.07 -0.24
C GLU A 66 17.31 15.69 0.41
N LEU A 67 16.13 15.08 0.26
CA LEU A 67 15.82 13.74 0.75
C LEU A 67 15.53 12.79 -0.40
N THR A 68 15.82 11.51 -0.19
CA THR A 68 15.52 10.44 -1.14
C THR A 68 14.43 9.50 -0.62
N ALA A 69 13.77 8.78 -1.53
CA ALA A 69 12.77 7.78 -1.18
C ALA A 69 13.31 6.74 -0.18
N GLY A 70 14.55 6.28 -0.38
CA GLY A 70 15.20 5.30 0.49
C GLY A 70 15.42 5.76 1.94
N GLN A 71 15.52 7.08 2.16
CA GLN A 71 15.67 7.65 3.50
C GLN A 71 14.35 7.82 4.25
N VAL A 72 13.21 7.74 3.53
CA VAL A 72 11.88 8.06 4.08
C VAL A 72 10.91 6.89 3.98
N MET A 73 11.09 5.99 3.00
CA MET A 73 10.20 4.85 2.77
C MET A 73 9.98 3.99 4.01
N THR A 74 8.81 3.41 4.13
CA THR A 74 8.52 2.35 5.12
C THR A 74 9.17 1.05 4.68
N ARG A 75 9.94 0.43 5.58
CA ARG A 75 10.57 -0.90 5.45
C ARG A 75 10.73 -1.58 6.81
N PRO A 76 10.62 -2.94 6.91
CA PRO A 76 10.23 -3.83 5.82
C PRO A 76 8.78 -3.58 5.37
N VAL A 77 8.51 -3.76 4.08
CA VAL A 77 7.18 -3.62 3.52
C VAL A 77 6.48 -4.98 3.46
N ALA A 78 5.18 -5.00 3.79
CA ALA A 78 4.35 -6.17 3.56
C ALA A 78 4.08 -6.33 2.07
N VAL A 79 4.18 -7.53 1.55
CA VAL A 79 3.92 -7.87 0.14
C VAL A 79 2.94 -9.04 0.05
N CYS A 80 2.27 -9.18 -1.09
CA CYS A 80 1.48 -10.36 -1.48
C CYS A 80 2.13 -11.02 -2.70
N ALA A 81 1.92 -12.31 -2.87
CA ALA A 81 2.24 -13.01 -4.10
C ALA A 81 1.07 -12.94 -5.10
N LEU A 82 1.36 -13.08 -6.40
CA LEU A 82 0.35 -13.10 -7.47
C LEU A 82 -0.78 -14.10 -7.22
N ASN A 83 -0.42 -15.28 -6.74
CA ASN A 83 -1.34 -16.40 -6.54
C ASN A 83 -1.99 -16.46 -5.15
N ASP A 84 -1.68 -15.51 -4.27
CA ASP A 84 -2.33 -15.43 -2.96
C ASP A 84 -3.85 -15.26 -3.12
N ASP A 85 -4.60 -15.85 -2.19
CA ASP A 85 -6.02 -15.61 -2.09
C ASP A 85 -6.29 -14.18 -1.57
N ILE A 86 -7.37 -13.58 -2.05
CA ILE A 86 -7.71 -12.19 -1.72
C ILE A 86 -7.94 -11.98 -0.22
N HIS A 87 -8.45 -12.98 0.50
CA HIS A 87 -8.64 -12.90 1.94
C HIS A 87 -7.29 -12.91 2.69
N THR A 88 -6.28 -13.60 2.14
CA THR A 88 -4.90 -13.52 2.66
C THR A 88 -4.38 -12.09 2.55
N ALA A 89 -4.60 -11.42 1.42
CA ALA A 89 -4.20 -10.04 1.23
C ALA A 89 -4.95 -9.08 2.19
N LEU A 90 -6.26 -9.26 2.37
CA LEU A 90 -7.05 -8.50 3.35
C LEU A 90 -6.51 -8.69 4.78
N LYS A 91 -6.15 -9.93 5.14
CA LYS A 91 -5.54 -10.22 6.45
C LYS A 91 -4.18 -9.55 6.62
N ILE A 92 -3.34 -9.51 5.58
CA ILE A 92 -2.08 -8.78 5.59
C ILE A 92 -2.34 -7.28 5.80
N MET A 93 -3.27 -6.68 5.05
CA MET A 93 -3.65 -5.28 5.22
C MET A 93 -4.13 -4.98 6.65
N GLN A 94 -4.98 -5.84 7.21
CA GLN A 94 -5.49 -5.74 8.57
C GLN A 94 -4.39 -5.84 9.62
N THR A 95 -3.52 -6.85 9.51
CA THR A 95 -2.45 -7.11 10.48
C THR A 95 -1.38 -6.04 10.44
N ARG A 96 -1.02 -5.57 9.25
CA ARG A 96 0.01 -4.55 9.03
C ARG A 96 -0.52 -3.13 9.09
N LYS A 97 -1.84 -2.95 9.26
CA LYS A 97 -2.50 -1.63 9.32
C LYS A 97 -2.25 -0.77 8.08
N VAL A 98 -2.24 -1.42 6.92
CA VAL A 98 -1.99 -0.76 5.63
C VAL A 98 -3.17 -0.95 4.67
N ARG A 99 -3.36 -0.02 3.75
CA ARG A 99 -4.42 -0.04 2.74
C ARG A 99 -3.91 -0.36 1.34
N ARG A 100 -2.61 -0.56 1.21
CA ARG A 100 -1.93 -0.87 -0.05
C ARG A 100 -0.82 -1.86 0.20
N VAL A 101 -0.72 -2.85 -0.68
CA VAL A 101 0.28 -3.90 -0.58
C VAL A 101 0.88 -4.13 -1.97
N PRO A 102 2.20 -3.96 -2.14
CA PRO A 102 2.87 -4.37 -3.37
C PRO A 102 2.68 -5.86 -3.62
N VAL A 103 2.45 -6.21 -4.87
CA VAL A 103 2.33 -7.60 -5.32
C VAL A 103 3.61 -7.97 -6.05
N VAL A 104 4.20 -9.08 -5.65
CA VAL A 104 5.51 -9.52 -6.14
C VAL A 104 5.46 -10.88 -6.82
N GLY A 105 6.33 -11.06 -7.80
CA GLY A 105 6.62 -12.35 -8.41
C GLY A 105 7.58 -13.20 -7.55
N GLU A 106 7.92 -14.40 -8.04
CA GLU A 106 8.78 -15.37 -7.33
C GLU A 106 10.14 -14.82 -6.93
N GLY A 107 10.72 -13.92 -7.74
CA GLY A 107 12.00 -13.27 -7.44
C GLY A 107 11.89 -12.00 -6.59
N GLY A 108 10.69 -11.63 -6.12
CA GLY A 108 10.45 -10.41 -5.38
C GLY A 108 10.34 -9.15 -6.24
N GLN A 109 10.28 -9.30 -7.57
CA GLN A 109 10.04 -8.20 -8.51
C GLN A 109 8.61 -7.68 -8.37
N LEU A 110 8.45 -6.36 -8.55
CA LEU A 110 7.16 -5.71 -8.52
C LEU A 110 6.32 -6.08 -9.74
N GLU A 111 5.18 -6.71 -9.52
CA GLU A 111 4.22 -7.12 -10.55
C GLU A 111 2.96 -6.25 -10.52
N GLY A 112 2.59 -5.77 -9.34
CA GLY A 112 1.37 -5.00 -9.17
C GLY A 112 1.30 -4.26 -7.84
N LEU A 113 0.21 -3.52 -7.67
CA LEU A 113 -0.17 -2.89 -6.41
C LEU A 113 -1.63 -3.20 -6.12
N LEU A 114 -1.90 -3.82 -4.98
CA LEU A 114 -3.24 -4.08 -4.50
C LEU A 114 -3.66 -2.96 -3.55
N CYS A 115 -4.76 -2.30 -3.84
CA CYS A 115 -5.31 -1.24 -3.00
C CYS A 115 -6.65 -1.67 -2.41
N LEU A 116 -6.89 -1.37 -1.15
CA LEU A 116 -8.17 -1.65 -0.49
C LEU A 116 -9.35 -0.98 -1.21
N SER A 117 -9.14 0.22 -1.79
CA SER A 117 -10.14 0.91 -2.60
C SER A 117 -10.61 0.09 -3.81
N ASP A 118 -9.70 -0.65 -4.43
CA ASP A 118 -10.05 -1.47 -5.59
C ASP A 118 -10.90 -2.68 -5.16
N LEU A 119 -10.63 -3.22 -3.97
CA LEU A 119 -11.42 -4.29 -3.36
C LEU A 119 -12.82 -3.82 -2.97
N VAL A 120 -12.95 -2.59 -2.44
CA VAL A 120 -14.27 -1.99 -2.15
C VAL A 120 -15.15 -1.93 -3.40
N LEU A 121 -14.58 -1.54 -4.55
CA LEU A 121 -15.33 -1.41 -5.80
C LEU A 121 -15.76 -2.75 -6.40
N GLN A 122 -15.08 -3.84 -6.06
CA GLN A 122 -15.34 -5.18 -6.58
C GLN A 122 -16.15 -6.06 -5.61
N ALA A 123 -16.21 -5.70 -4.35
CA ALA A 123 -16.98 -6.44 -3.35
C ALA A 123 -18.46 -6.41 -3.68
N ARG A 124 -19.17 -7.50 -3.32
CA ARG A 124 -20.61 -7.68 -3.57
C ARG A 124 -21.34 -7.98 -2.28
N HIS A 125 -22.64 -7.72 -2.30
CA HIS A 125 -23.53 -8.19 -1.23
C HIS A 125 -23.68 -9.72 -1.32
N ASP A 126 -23.61 -10.42 -0.19
CA ASP A 126 -23.96 -11.83 -0.15
C ASP A 126 -25.49 -11.95 -0.08
N ASP A 127 -26.08 -12.17 -1.24
CA ASP A 127 -27.52 -12.42 -1.41
C ASP A 127 -27.86 -13.93 -1.44
N GLY A 128 -26.94 -14.77 -0.94
CA GLY A 128 -26.99 -16.21 -1.02
C GLY A 128 -26.23 -16.81 -2.21
N SER A 129 -25.71 -15.98 -3.11
CA SER A 129 -24.87 -16.40 -4.25
C SER A 129 -23.43 -16.74 -3.86
N ARG A 130 -23.04 -16.44 -2.62
CA ARG A 130 -21.67 -16.64 -2.05
C ARG A 130 -20.59 -16.05 -2.92
N PRO A 131 -20.56 -14.72 -3.10
CA PRO A 131 -19.51 -14.08 -3.87
C PRO A 131 -18.13 -14.31 -3.22
N GLU A 132 -17.09 -14.40 -4.03
CA GLU A 132 -15.72 -14.64 -3.55
C GLU A 132 -15.15 -13.48 -2.72
N LEU A 133 -15.75 -12.29 -2.79
CA LEU A 133 -15.39 -11.10 -1.99
C LEU A 133 -16.67 -10.36 -1.62
N THR A 134 -16.95 -10.28 -0.32
CA THR A 134 -18.14 -9.62 0.21
C THR A 134 -17.83 -8.23 0.76
N TYR A 135 -18.86 -7.39 0.91
CA TYR A 135 -18.73 -6.12 1.66
C TYR A 135 -18.31 -6.34 3.10
N GLU A 136 -18.71 -7.46 3.72
CA GLU A 136 -18.35 -7.78 5.08
C GLU A 136 -16.86 -8.10 5.23
N ASP A 137 -16.27 -8.81 4.28
CA ASP A 137 -14.83 -9.08 4.26
C ASP A 137 -14.02 -7.77 4.23
N VAL A 138 -14.41 -6.86 3.33
CA VAL A 138 -13.74 -5.56 3.19
C VAL A 138 -13.97 -4.69 4.43
N MET A 139 -15.19 -4.65 4.97
CA MET A 139 -15.50 -3.88 6.18
C MET A 139 -14.76 -4.42 7.40
N SER A 140 -14.63 -5.74 7.54
CA SER A 140 -13.85 -6.37 8.59
C SER A 140 -12.38 -5.97 8.54
N ALA A 141 -11.80 -6.00 7.33
CA ALA A 141 -10.42 -5.56 7.12
C ALA A 141 -10.25 -4.08 7.46
N LEU A 142 -11.17 -3.23 7.01
CA LEU A 142 -11.17 -1.79 7.30
C LEU A 142 -11.22 -1.50 8.80
N ARG A 143 -12.15 -2.14 9.52
CA ARG A 143 -12.24 -2.04 10.98
C ARG A 143 -10.93 -2.46 11.65
N GLY A 144 -10.34 -3.57 11.23
CA GLY A 144 -9.05 -4.02 11.75
C GLY A 144 -7.93 -3.03 11.50
N ILE A 145 -7.87 -2.40 10.32
CA ILE A 145 -6.86 -1.37 10.00
C ILE A 145 -6.97 -0.17 10.94
N TYR A 146 -8.18 0.29 11.26
CA TYR A 146 -8.40 1.51 12.04
C TYR A 146 -8.56 1.30 13.55
N TRP A 147 -8.75 0.06 14.03
CA TRP A 147 -9.03 -0.24 15.44
C TRP A 147 -8.04 0.38 16.44
N GLN A 148 -6.74 0.43 16.11
CA GLN A 148 -5.74 0.99 17.02
C GLN A 148 -5.68 2.52 17.05
N HIS A 149 -6.21 3.21 16.04
CA HIS A 149 -6.28 4.67 16.07
C HIS A 149 -7.27 5.18 17.15
N SER A 150 -8.32 4.42 17.41
CA SER A 150 -9.32 4.76 18.44
C SER A 150 -8.79 4.59 19.86
N ALA A 151 -8.00 3.54 20.14
CA ALA A 151 -7.45 3.28 21.48
C ALA A 151 -6.41 4.32 21.89
N ALA A 152 -5.57 4.78 20.97
CA ALA A 152 -4.57 5.82 21.23
C ALA A 152 -5.20 7.21 21.49
N MET A 153 -6.34 7.52 20.84
CA MET A 153 -7.06 8.78 21.06
C MET A 153 -7.84 8.82 22.40
N VAL A 154 -8.24 7.66 22.92
CA VAL A 154 -8.95 7.58 24.22
C VAL A 154 -7.99 7.64 25.41
N ALA A 155 -6.76 7.16 25.26
CA ALA A 155 -5.75 7.18 26.32
C ALA A 155 -5.05 8.55 26.51
N SER A 156 -5.29 9.51 25.61
CA SER A 156 -4.70 10.86 25.65
C SER A 156 -5.68 11.97 26.09
N ARG A 157 -6.83 11.59 26.69
CA ARG A 157 -7.80 12.53 27.27
C ARG A 157 -7.87 12.44 28.79
#